data_874ffb9a9e86108d51218b30c5c4f8f9
#
_entry.id   874ffb9a9e86108d51218b30c5c4f8f9
#
_cell.length_a   1.000
_cell.length_b   1.000
_cell.length_c   1.000
_cell.angle_alpha   90.00
_cell.angle_beta   90.00
_cell.angle_gamma   90.00
#
_symmetry.space_group_name_H-M   'P 1'
#
loop_
_entity.id
_entity.type
_entity.pdbx_description
1 polymer ?
#
loop_
_entity_poly.entity_id
_entity_poly.type
_entity_poly.pdbx_seq_one_letter_code
_entity_poly.pdbx_strand_id
1 'polypeptide(L)'
;MPFLFLSPSTQYFNPYITTGDERYWMNALADEMMPYLHASGITVTRNDPDGSAAQSIRDSNASRQDFHLALHSNAAPQALSGRLRGVDIYYYPTSEAGLRMANILVDNIKPIYPLPDRVQARSSTIIGELRRTRACWPNSDITTTRRTQIG
;
A
#
# COMPACT_ATOMS: atom_id res chain seq x y z
N MET A 1 13.61 -16.47 9.61
CA MET A 1 12.26 -16.09 9.20
C MET A 1 12.26 -14.61 8.84
N PRO A 2 11.73 -14.23 7.68
CA PRO A 2 11.62 -12.81 7.31
C PRO A 2 10.56 -12.12 8.17
N PHE A 3 10.81 -10.82 8.43
CA PHE A 3 9.92 -9.95 9.19
C PHE A 3 9.33 -8.88 8.27
N LEU A 4 8.01 -8.82 8.21
CA LEU A 4 7.25 -7.84 7.43
C LEU A 4 6.53 -6.87 8.37
N PHE A 5 6.68 -5.58 8.14
CA PHE A 5 5.76 -4.58 8.68
C PHE A 5 4.70 -4.30 7.62
N LEU A 6 3.46 -4.73 7.87
CA LEU A 6 2.32 -4.55 6.97
C LEU A 6 1.49 -3.35 7.44
N SER A 7 1.44 -2.31 6.62
CA SER A 7 0.86 -1.01 6.97
C SER A 7 -0.27 -0.65 6.00
N PRO A 8 -1.48 -1.21 6.17
CA PRO A 8 -2.64 -0.72 5.46
C PRO A 8 -2.98 0.72 5.85
N SER A 9 -3.60 1.44 4.92
CA SER A 9 -3.97 2.84 5.10
C SER A 9 -4.80 3.10 6.35
N THR A 10 -4.51 4.22 7.00
CA THR A 10 -5.28 4.77 8.13
C THR A 10 -6.24 5.88 7.71
N GLN A 11 -6.43 6.10 6.39
CA GLN A 11 -7.17 7.23 5.84
C GLN A 11 -8.69 6.95 5.79
N TYR A 12 -9.37 7.18 6.90
CA TYR A 12 -10.85 7.09 6.99
C TYR A 12 -11.57 8.23 6.25
N PHE A 13 -10.86 9.33 5.94
CA PHE A 13 -11.38 10.51 5.25
C PHE A 13 -11.36 10.41 3.71
N ASN A 14 -10.96 9.26 3.17
CA ASN A 14 -11.03 8.94 1.75
C ASN A 14 -12.18 7.93 1.49
N PRO A 15 -13.45 8.40 1.39
CA PRO A 15 -14.57 7.50 1.14
C PRO A 15 -14.55 6.96 -0.29
N TYR A 16 -15.00 5.72 -0.45
CA TYR A 16 -15.25 5.12 -1.75
C TYR A 16 -16.62 5.53 -2.31
N ILE A 17 -16.78 5.44 -3.63
CA ILE A 17 -18.05 5.77 -4.31
C ILE A 17 -19.17 4.83 -3.85
N THR A 18 -18.86 3.58 -3.59
CA THR A 18 -19.84 2.55 -3.24
C THR A 18 -20.12 2.52 -1.74
N THR A 19 -19.13 2.08 -0.96
CA THR A 19 -19.24 1.96 0.50
C THR A 19 -17.86 1.88 1.14
N GLY A 20 -17.76 2.28 2.40
CA GLY A 20 -16.52 2.27 3.16
C GLY A 20 -15.56 3.36 2.75
N ASP A 21 -14.36 3.26 3.23
CA ASP A 21 -13.25 4.18 3.01
C ASP A 21 -11.94 3.42 2.73
N GLU A 22 -10.88 4.16 2.45
CA GLU A 22 -9.57 3.58 2.17
C GLU A 22 -9.04 2.75 3.35
N ARG A 23 -9.22 3.23 4.59
CA ARG A 23 -8.83 2.48 5.79
C ARG A 23 -9.52 1.12 5.85
N TYR A 24 -10.85 1.12 5.69
CA TYR A 24 -11.65 -0.11 5.75
C TYR A 24 -11.17 -1.14 4.72
N TRP A 25 -11.09 -0.75 3.46
CA TRP A 25 -10.77 -1.69 2.38
C TRP A 25 -9.31 -2.15 2.38
N MET A 26 -8.36 -1.26 2.74
CA MET A 26 -6.95 -1.66 2.82
C MET A 26 -6.67 -2.58 4.02
N ASN A 27 -7.39 -2.40 5.13
CA ASN A 27 -7.30 -3.33 6.25
C ASN A 27 -7.96 -4.68 5.92
N ALA A 28 -9.10 -4.70 5.24
CA ALA A 28 -9.71 -5.94 4.76
C ALA A 28 -8.75 -6.71 3.82
N LEU A 29 -8.10 -6.02 2.88
CA LEU A 29 -7.08 -6.63 2.02
C LEU A 29 -5.91 -7.20 2.85
N ALA A 30 -5.43 -6.45 3.82
CA ALA A 30 -4.35 -6.92 4.70
C ALA A 30 -4.77 -8.14 5.51
N ASP A 31 -6.01 -8.22 5.98
CA ASP A 31 -6.55 -9.37 6.69
C ASP A 31 -6.58 -10.62 5.80
N GLU A 32 -7.01 -10.48 4.55
CA GLU A 32 -6.96 -11.57 3.56
C GLU A 32 -5.53 -12.03 3.24
N MET A 33 -4.53 -11.16 3.33
CA MET A 33 -3.14 -11.52 3.10
C MET A 33 -2.53 -12.34 4.26
N MET A 34 -3.00 -12.14 5.50
CA MET A 34 -2.37 -12.72 6.70
C MET A 34 -2.20 -14.24 6.65
N PRO A 35 -3.21 -15.05 6.27
CA PRO A 35 -3.05 -16.52 6.21
C PRO A 35 -1.93 -16.95 5.26
N TYR A 36 -1.81 -16.28 4.10
CA TYR A 36 -0.79 -16.61 3.10
C TYR A 36 0.60 -16.20 3.55
N LEU A 37 0.73 -15.05 4.20
CA LEU A 37 2.01 -14.58 4.76
C LEU A 37 2.50 -15.53 5.84
N HIS A 38 1.62 -15.94 6.77
CA HIS A 38 1.95 -16.90 7.81
C HIS A 38 2.30 -18.28 7.24
N ALA A 39 1.53 -18.78 6.27
CA ALA A 39 1.82 -20.05 5.59
C ALA A 39 3.17 -20.03 4.87
N SER A 40 3.62 -18.86 4.43
CA SER A 40 4.94 -18.63 3.82
C SER A 40 6.07 -18.46 4.86
N GLY A 41 5.80 -18.60 6.15
CA GLY A 41 6.78 -18.46 7.22
C GLY A 41 7.22 -17.01 7.48
N ILE A 42 6.40 -16.03 7.10
CA ILE A 42 6.67 -14.61 7.31
C ILE A 42 6.09 -14.17 8.65
N THR A 43 6.91 -13.56 9.50
CA THR A 43 6.44 -12.91 10.72
C THR A 43 5.94 -11.51 10.39
N VAL A 44 4.68 -11.23 10.70
CA VAL A 44 4.04 -9.97 10.34
C VAL A 44 3.75 -9.13 11.57
N THR A 45 4.15 -7.85 11.54
CA THR A 45 3.69 -6.81 12.45
C THR A 45 2.77 -5.86 11.66
N ARG A 46 1.63 -5.51 12.25
CA ARG A 46 0.64 -4.59 11.66
C ARG A 46 0.74 -3.22 12.32
N ASN A 47 0.46 -2.16 11.55
CA ASN A 47 0.23 -0.83 12.14
C ASN A 47 -1.14 -0.79 12.86
N ASP A 48 -1.31 0.24 13.70
CA ASP A 48 -2.60 0.58 14.29
C ASP A 48 -3.51 1.21 13.20
N PRO A 49 -4.66 0.62 12.88
CA PRO A 49 -5.60 1.17 11.88
C PRO A 49 -6.21 2.51 12.30
N ASP A 50 -6.29 2.80 13.61
CA ASP A 50 -6.80 4.06 14.16
C ASP A 50 -5.69 5.10 14.39
N GLY A 51 -4.45 4.73 14.12
CA GLY A 51 -3.30 5.61 14.18
C GLY A 51 -3.19 6.56 12.98
N SER A 52 -2.02 7.16 12.82
CA SER A 52 -1.69 8.01 11.67
C SER A 52 -0.58 7.39 10.82
N ALA A 53 -0.43 7.86 9.58
CA ALA A 53 0.69 7.47 8.72
C ALA A 53 2.06 7.76 9.40
N ALA A 54 2.18 8.90 10.08
CA ALA A 54 3.39 9.23 10.83
C ALA A 54 3.65 8.28 12.00
N GLN A 55 2.60 7.80 12.68
CA GLN A 55 2.72 6.76 13.71
C GLN A 55 3.19 5.45 13.08
N SER A 56 2.57 5.00 11.99
CA SER A 56 2.97 3.77 11.29
C SER A 56 4.44 3.79 10.87
N ILE A 57 4.95 4.94 10.41
CA ILE A 57 6.37 5.12 10.06
C ILE A 57 7.26 5.00 11.31
N ARG A 58 6.88 5.63 12.43
CA ARG A 58 7.66 5.54 13.69
C ARG A 58 7.70 4.09 14.20
N ASP A 59 6.56 3.41 14.22
CA ASP A 59 6.45 2.04 14.71
C ASP A 59 7.26 1.07 13.83
N SER A 60 7.17 1.27 12.52
CA SER A 60 7.97 0.54 11.55
C SER A 60 9.47 0.76 11.80
N ASN A 61 9.92 1.99 11.97
CA ASN A 61 11.34 2.30 12.22
C ASN A 61 11.84 1.80 13.58
N ALA A 62 10.95 1.64 14.57
CA ALA A 62 11.27 1.12 15.90
C ALA A 62 11.24 -0.41 15.93
N SER A 63 10.52 -1.07 15.04
CA SER A 63 10.39 -2.53 15.00
C SER A 63 11.54 -3.18 14.22
N ARG A 64 11.75 -4.49 14.50
CA ARG A 64 12.64 -5.32 13.70
C ARG A 64 11.89 -5.81 12.47
N GLN A 65 12.30 -5.37 11.29
CA GLN A 65 11.72 -5.80 10.03
C GLN A 65 12.75 -5.83 8.90
N ASP A 66 12.52 -6.71 7.95
CA ASP A 66 13.31 -6.81 6.72
C ASP A 66 12.66 -6.01 5.60
N PHE A 67 11.33 -5.86 5.67
CA PHE A 67 10.53 -5.20 4.65
C PHE A 67 9.30 -4.48 5.24
N HIS A 68 8.98 -3.32 4.71
CA HIS A 68 7.74 -2.59 4.99
C HIS A 68 6.86 -2.58 3.74
N LEU A 69 5.64 -3.05 3.86
CA LEU A 69 4.63 -3.00 2.81
C LEU A 69 3.47 -2.11 3.27
N ALA A 70 3.33 -0.97 2.63
CA ALA A 70 2.17 -0.11 2.82
C ALA A 70 1.12 -0.39 1.73
N LEU A 71 -0.15 -0.47 2.13
CA LEU A 71 -1.28 -0.67 1.24
C LEU A 71 -2.13 0.59 1.20
N HIS A 72 -2.26 1.17 0.03
CA HIS A 72 -3.05 2.38 -0.20
C HIS A 72 -3.93 2.24 -1.43
N SER A 73 -5.05 2.95 -1.44
CA SER A 73 -5.82 3.22 -2.64
C SER A 73 -5.84 4.73 -2.88
N ASN A 74 -5.42 5.17 -4.05
CA ASN A 74 -5.41 6.60 -4.34
C ASN A 74 -6.81 7.11 -4.67
N ALA A 75 -7.11 8.31 -4.16
CA ALA A 75 -8.28 9.06 -4.59
C ALA A 75 -8.02 9.70 -5.96
N ALA A 76 -8.87 9.38 -6.95
CA ALA A 76 -8.87 10.11 -8.19
C ALA A 76 -9.40 11.54 -8.00
N PRO A 77 -8.88 12.55 -8.73
CA PRO A 77 -9.55 13.84 -8.83
C PRO A 77 -11.00 13.64 -9.26
N GLN A 78 -11.93 14.45 -8.74
CA GLN A 78 -13.37 14.31 -9.01
C GLN A 78 -13.71 14.21 -10.51
N ALA A 79 -13.02 14.99 -11.34
CA ALA A 79 -13.19 14.96 -12.81
C ALA A 79 -12.76 13.64 -13.48
N LEU A 80 -11.95 12.83 -12.79
CA LEU A 80 -11.42 11.54 -13.26
C LEU A 80 -11.97 10.36 -12.45
N SER A 81 -12.98 10.59 -11.61
CA SER A 81 -13.62 9.56 -10.80
C SER A 81 -14.10 8.40 -11.68
N GLY A 82 -13.74 7.16 -11.31
CA GLY A 82 -14.06 5.96 -12.07
C GLY A 82 -13.21 5.69 -13.32
N ARG A 83 -12.30 6.59 -13.67
CA ARG A 83 -11.50 6.48 -14.91
C ARG A 83 -10.07 6.03 -14.68
N LEU A 84 -9.52 6.30 -13.51
CA LEU A 84 -8.14 5.92 -13.18
C LEU A 84 -8.14 4.52 -12.57
N ARG A 85 -7.46 3.60 -13.22
CA ARG A 85 -7.30 2.21 -12.79
C ARG A 85 -5.85 1.81 -12.95
N GLY A 86 -5.37 0.96 -12.04
CA GLY A 86 -4.03 0.42 -12.10
C GLY A 86 -3.45 0.08 -10.75
N VAL A 87 -2.32 -0.57 -10.77
CA VAL A 87 -1.52 -0.87 -9.58
C VAL A 87 -0.14 -0.26 -9.76
N ASP A 88 0.16 0.77 -8.98
CA ASP A 88 1.50 1.35 -8.91
C ASP A 88 2.21 0.83 -7.64
N ILE A 89 3.37 0.24 -7.80
CA ILE A 89 4.18 -0.26 -6.70
C ILE A 89 5.38 0.66 -6.54
N TYR A 90 5.34 1.49 -5.51
CA TYR A 90 6.36 2.49 -5.27
C TYR A 90 7.54 1.92 -4.49
N TYR A 91 8.75 2.28 -4.89
CA TYR A 91 9.99 1.99 -4.18
C TYR A 91 10.87 3.24 -4.08
N TYR A 92 11.75 3.29 -3.07
CA TYR A 92 12.66 4.43 -2.92
C TYR A 92 13.77 4.37 -3.99
N PRO A 93 14.12 5.48 -4.67
CA PRO A 93 14.99 5.47 -5.86
C PRO A 93 16.35 4.79 -5.70
N THR A 94 16.96 4.87 -4.52
CA THR A 94 18.27 4.27 -4.24
C THR A 94 18.18 2.88 -3.59
N SER A 95 16.95 2.33 -3.45
CA SER A 95 16.74 1.04 -2.80
C SER A 95 16.69 -0.09 -3.83
N GLU A 96 17.82 -0.75 -4.07
CA GLU A 96 17.89 -1.91 -4.97
C GLU A 96 16.96 -3.06 -4.54
N ALA A 97 16.84 -3.33 -3.25
CA ALA A 97 15.96 -4.39 -2.81
C ALA A 97 14.48 -3.95 -2.77
N GLY A 98 14.21 -2.64 -2.63
CA GLY A 98 12.88 -2.08 -2.89
C GLY A 98 12.47 -2.30 -4.34
N LEU A 99 13.36 -2.02 -5.28
CA LEU A 99 13.14 -2.28 -6.69
C LEU A 99 12.93 -3.79 -6.97
N ARG A 100 13.77 -4.66 -6.40
CA ARG A 100 13.58 -6.12 -6.56
C ARG A 100 12.22 -6.58 -6.04
N MET A 101 11.80 -6.12 -4.88
CA MET A 101 10.49 -6.47 -4.31
C MET A 101 9.35 -5.90 -5.15
N ALA A 102 9.46 -4.66 -5.61
CA ALA A 102 8.47 -4.05 -6.49
C ALA A 102 8.28 -4.86 -7.77
N ASN A 103 9.36 -5.32 -8.40
CA ASN A 103 9.30 -6.16 -9.59
C ASN A 103 8.67 -7.53 -9.30
N ILE A 104 9.00 -8.17 -8.18
CA ILE A 104 8.36 -9.43 -7.76
C ILE A 104 6.84 -9.25 -7.63
N LEU A 105 6.40 -8.17 -7.01
CA LEU A 105 4.97 -7.88 -6.88
C LEU A 105 4.32 -7.60 -8.24
N VAL A 106 4.97 -6.81 -9.11
CA VAL A 106 4.49 -6.56 -10.49
C VAL A 106 4.32 -7.87 -11.24
N ASP A 107 5.33 -8.73 -11.23
CA ASP A 107 5.34 -9.99 -11.98
C ASP A 107 4.23 -10.97 -11.51
N ASN A 108 3.86 -10.91 -10.24
CA ASN A 108 2.79 -11.76 -9.68
C ASN A 108 1.40 -11.14 -9.79
N ILE A 109 1.26 -9.83 -9.77
CA ILE A 109 -0.03 -9.14 -9.89
C ILE A 109 -0.46 -9.03 -11.36
N LYS A 110 0.47 -8.73 -12.25
CA LYS A 110 0.22 -8.46 -13.67
C LYS A 110 -0.57 -9.57 -14.38
N PRO A 111 -0.30 -10.88 -14.19
CA PRO A 111 -1.05 -11.97 -14.85
C PRO A 111 -2.51 -12.08 -14.42
N ILE A 112 -2.86 -11.63 -13.22
CA ILE A 112 -4.20 -11.76 -12.64
C ILE A 112 -5.00 -10.46 -12.67
N TYR A 113 -4.33 -9.33 -12.94
CA TYR A 113 -4.98 -8.02 -12.97
C TYR A 113 -5.70 -7.79 -14.29
N PRO A 114 -6.96 -7.29 -14.29
CA PRO A 114 -7.77 -7.11 -15.52
C PRO A 114 -7.13 -6.21 -16.58
N LEU A 115 -6.22 -5.32 -16.15
CA LEU A 115 -5.51 -4.37 -17.01
C LEU A 115 -4.00 -4.51 -16.79
N PRO A 116 -3.35 -5.57 -17.32
CA PRO A 116 -1.95 -5.87 -17.01
C PRO A 116 -0.97 -4.74 -17.35
N ASP A 117 -1.24 -3.94 -18.38
CA ASP A 117 -0.41 -2.80 -18.78
C ASP A 117 -0.51 -1.61 -17.80
N ARG A 118 -1.43 -1.69 -16.82
CA ARG A 118 -1.59 -0.72 -15.75
C ARG A 118 -0.97 -1.17 -14.42
N VAL A 119 -0.19 -2.23 -14.41
CA VAL A 119 0.57 -2.73 -13.25
C VAL A 119 2.05 -2.41 -13.47
N GLN A 120 2.63 -1.58 -12.61
CA GLN A 120 4.00 -1.09 -12.81
C GLN A 120 4.72 -0.74 -11.51
N ALA A 121 6.06 -0.86 -11.53
CA ALA A 121 6.93 -0.34 -10.48
C ALA A 121 7.30 1.12 -10.77
N ARG A 122 7.28 1.97 -9.74
CA ARG A 122 7.64 3.39 -9.82
C ARG A 122 8.55 3.81 -8.70
N SER A 123 9.56 4.61 -9.00
CA SER A 123 10.37 5.24 -7.96
C SER A 123 9.65 6.45 -7.35
N SER A 124 9.75 6.60 -6.02
CA SER A 124 9.19 7.74 -5.31
C SER A 124 10.02 8.09 -4.09
N THR A 125 10.26 9.39 -3.88
CA THR A 125 10.94 9.91 -2.69
C THR A 125 10.00 10.08 -1.48
N ILE A 126 8.68 10.01 -1.67
CA ILE A 126 7.66 10.15 -0.61
C ILE A 126 7.85 9.10 0.49
N ILE A 127 8.37 7.92 0.14
CA ILE A 127 8.61 6.82 1.07
C ILE A 127 9.98 6.90 1.79
N GLY A 128 10.70 8.01 1.64
CA GLY A 128 12.06 8.17 2.18
C GLY A 128 12.16 8.31 3.69
N GLU A 129 11.05 8.50 4.40
CA GLU A 129 11.02 8.56 5.87
C GLU A 129 11.18 7.19 6.53
N LEU A 130 11.05 6.11 5.79
CA LEU A 130 11.28 4.76 6.25
C LEU A 130 12.78 4.44 6.23
N ARG A 131 13.42 4.46 7.41
CA ARG A 131 14.89 4.39 7.54
C ARG A 131 15.52 3.03 7.21
N ARG A 132 14.81 1.95 7.39
CA ARG A 132 15.34 0.58 7.22
C ARG A 132 14.61 -0.23 6.17
N THR A 133 13.52 0.26 5.69
CA THR A 133 12.61 -0.47 4.87
C THR A 133 12.49 0.09 3.49
N ARG A 134 12.29 -0.79 2.65
CA ARG A 134 12.08 -0.66 1.24
C ARG A 134 10.59 -0.75 1.02
N ALA A 135 9.93 0.39 1.10
CA ALA A 135 8.48 0.45 1.00
C ALA A 135 8.00 0.20 -0.43
N CYS A 136 6.99 -0.61 -0.56
CA CYS A 136 6.17 -0.72 -1.76
C CYS A 136 4.77 -0.21 -1.45
N TRP A 137 4.21 0.58 -2.35
CA TRP A 137 2.84 1.06 -2.28
C TRP A 137 2.08 0.55 -3.49
N PRO A 138 1.20 -0.45 -3.36
CA PRO A 138 0.26 -0.75 -4.41
C PRO A 138 -0.88 0.27 -4.37
N ASN A 139 -1.09 0.97 -5.47
CA ASN A 139 -2.32 1.71 -5.71
C ASN A 139 -3.33 0.71 -6.27
N SER A 140 -4.36 0.42 -5.54
CA SER A 140 -5.41 -0.46 -6.03
C SER A 140 -6.52 0.31 -6.73
N ASP A 141 -7.23 -0.40 -7.57
CA ASP A 141 -8.27 0.02 -8.52
C ASP A 141 -9.56 0.55 -7.89
N ILE A 142 -9.51 1.04 -6.66
CA ILE A 142 -10.71 1.45 -5.97
C ILE A 142 -10.90 2.95 -6.19
N THR A 143 -11.93 3.26 -6.94
CA THR A 143 -12.34 4.61 -7.28
C THR A 143 -12.77 5.38 -6.04
N THR A 144 -11.92 6.24 -5.53
CA THR A 144 -12.24 7.15 -4.45
C THR A 144 -12.60 8.53 -5.01
N THR A 145 -13.67 9.12 -4.52
CA THR A 145 -13.98 10.53 -4.76
C THR A 145 -13.45 11.37 -3.61
N ARG A 146 -12.55 12.29 -3.87
CA ARG A 146 -12.25 13.37 -2.93
C ARG A 146 -13.50 14.24 -2.80
N ARG A 147 -14.22 14.15 -1.68
CA ARG A 147 -15.10 15.23 -1.28
C ARG A 147 -14.22 16.42 -0.90
N THR A 148 -14.27 17.47 -1.69
CA THR A 148 -13.79 18.78 -1.28
C THR A 148 -14.64 19.19 -0.09
N GLN A 149 -14.08 19.23 1.10
CA GLN A 149 -14.70 19.99 2.19
C GLN A 149 -14.63 21.45 1.78
N ILE A 150 -15.76 21.98 1.36
CA ILE A 150 -15.98 23.43 1.34
C ILE A 150 -16.31 23.76 2.80
N GLY A 151 -15.35 24.40 3.47
CA GLY A 151 -15.52 24.96 4.80
C GLY A 151 -16.38 26.21 4.77
#